data_4efd00ae08dd7794358611e7e68a8d15
#
_entry.id   4efd00ae08dd7794358611e7e68a8d15
#
_cell.length_a   1.000
_cell.length_b   1.000
_cell.length_c   1.000
_cell.angle_alpha   90.00
_cell.angle_beta   90.00
_cell.angle_gamma   90.00
#
_symmetry.space_group_name_H-M   'P 1'
#
loop_
_entity.id
_entity.type
_entity.pdbx_description
1 polymer ?
#
loop_
_entity_poly.entity_id
_entity_poly.type
_entity_poly.pdbx_seq_one_letter_code
_entity_poly.pdbx_strand_id
1 'polypeptide(L)'
;MSIPLEAEGRYEPSRPLTGSTPKTMKNKDKAEDVILDQTLRPTRWDDYIGQKHIKDNIKILLQAAEERGHIPEHILFYGPPGLGKTTLAHLIAKETGRQMKVTSGPAIEKVGDLASILTNLSPGDILFIDEIHRLNKMVEEILYPAMESGVLDIIIGKGPSARTIQLDLPPFTLIAATTRVALISSPLRSRFSGGVFRLEFYSNEEIAKIIERSSKLLNIILEEEALKEIAKRSRFTPRTANYFLKRARDFAQVNQKNKEEGKQKSLDKKIVREALNMLAVDDIGLNSSDRKFLEILIEKFNGGPVGLKTMAAALSDEEATIEEIIEPYLIQLGLLERTARGRVATKKAYEHLGFEFSS
;
A
#
# COMPACT_ATOMS: atom_id res chain seq x y z
N MET A 1 -71.46 -36.21 29.95
CA MET A 1 -71.23 -35.14 28.89
C MET A 1 -69.74 -35.05 28.68
N SER A 2 -69.23 -35.74 27.67
CA SER A 2 -67.83 -35.89 27.40
C SER A 2 -67.43 -34.95 26.26
N ILE A 3 -66.40 -34.16 26.44
CA ILE A 3 -65.84 -33.29 25.42
C ILE A 3 -64.64 -34.03 24.81
N PRO A 4 -64.49 -34.10 23.46
CA PRO A 4 -63.35 -34.81 22.83
C PRO A 4 -62.10 -33.94 22.79
N LEU A 5 -60.96 -34.61 23.00
CA LEU A 5 -59.61 -34.08 22.79
C LEU A 5 -59.33 -33.96 21.28
N GLU A 6 -58.92 -32.75 20.87
CA GLU A 6 -58.40 -32.49 19.51
C GLU A 6 -56.92 -32.83 19.39
N ALA A 7 -56.55 -33.23 18.19
CA ALA A 7 -55.33 -33.88 17.78
C ALA A 7 -54.09 -32.97 17.85
N GLU A 8 -52.99 -33.51 18.36
CA GLU A 8 -51.65 -32.96 18.26
C GLU A 8 -51.16 -32.90 16.80
N GLY A 9 -50.93 -31.72 16.30
CA GLY A 9 -50.24 -31.53 15.03
C GLY A 9 -48.74 -31.78 15.17
N ARG A 10 -48.22 -32.79 14.46
CA ARG A 10 -46.79 -33.07 14.38
C ARG A 10 -46.08 -31.97 13.64
N TYR A 11 -45.12 -31.33 14.31
CA TYR A 11 -44.19 -30.38 13.76
C TYR A 11 -43.10 -31.13 12.96
N GLU A 12 -43.10 -31.02 11.62
CA GLU A 12 -41.98 -31.47 10.79
C GLU A 12 -40.91 -30.38 10.77
N PRO A 13 -39.64 -30.69 11.11
CA PRO A 13 -38.57 -29.72 11.00
C PRO A 13 -38.21 -29.49 9.51
N SER A 14 -38.33 -28.24 9.06
CA SER A 14 -37.92 -27.82 7.76
C SER A 14 -36.42 -28.13 7.51
N ARG A 15 -36.11 -28.74 6.33
CA ARG A 15 -34.76 -29.04 5.86
C ARG A 15 -33.86 -27.78 5.88
N PRO A 16 -32.60 -27.88 6.35
CA PRO A 16 -31.68 -26.75 6.27
C PRO A 16 -31.34 -26.46 4.80
N LEU A 17 -31.54 -25.22 4.40
CA LEU A 17 -31.02 -24.66 3.16
C LEU A 17 -29.48 -24.78 3.18
N THR A 18 -28.90 -25.60 2.31
CA THR A 18 -27.48 -25.67 2.07
C THR A 18 -27.01 -24.41 1.36
N GLY A 19 -26.86 -23.33 2.12
CA GLY A 19 -26.19 -22.12 1.70
C GLY A 19 -24.70 -22.22 2.02
N SER A 20 -23.87 -22.04 1.01
CA SER A 20 -22.41 -21.97 1.16
C SER A 20 -22.01 -21.00 2.28
N THR A 21 -21.20 -21.48 3.20
CA THR A 21 -20.77 -20.74 4.40
C THR A 21 -20.06 -19.41 4.04
N PRO A 22 -20.28 -18.34 4.82
CA PRO A 22 -19.71 -17.00 4.53
C PRO A 22 -18.18 -16.93 4.45
N LYS A 23 -17.45 -17.92 4.94
CA LYS A 23 -15.98 -18.02 4.88
C LYS A 23 -15.42 -18.33 3.49
N THR A 24 -16.13 -19.09 2.66
CA THR A 24 -15.70 -19.46 1.31
C THR A 24 -15.87 -18.31 0.29
N MET A 25 -16.88 -17.46 0.46
CA MET A 25 -17.03 -16.26 -0.37
C MET A 25 -15.93 -15.22 -0.10
N LYS A 26 -15.63 -14.92 1.18
CA LYS A 26 -14.56 -13.95 1.53
C LYS A 26 -13.17 -14.33 1.02
N ASN A 27 -12.87 -15.60 0.82
CA ASN A 27 -11.58 -16.04 0.28
C ASN A 27 -11.51 -15.96 -1.26
N LYS A 28 -12.62 -16.13 -1.97
CA LYS A 28 -12.68 -15.95 -3.42
C LYS A 28 -12.52 -14.48 -3.82
N ASP A 29 -13.26 -13.59 -3.16
CA ASP A 29 -13.19 -12.14 -3.44
C ASP A 29 -11.79 -11.57 -3.18
N LYS A 30 -11.13 -12.03 -2.10
CA LYS A 30 -9.72 -11.64 -1.83
C LYS A 30 -8.75 -12.17 -2.88
N ALA A 31 -8.95 -13.37 -3.40
CA ALA A 31 -8.10 -13.93 -4.44
C ALA A 31 -8.28 -13.19 -5.78
N GLU A 32 -9.50 -12.82 -6.14
CA GLU A 32 -9.79 -12.01 -7.33
C GLU A 32 -9.20 -10.60 -7.25
N ASP A 33 -9.28 -9.94 -6.09
CA ASP A 33 -8.67 -8.63 -5.87
C ASP A 33 -7.14 -8.67 -5.96
N VAL A 34 -6.50 -9.71 -5.44
CA VAL A 34 -5.04 -9.91 -5.54
C VAL A 34 -4.61 -10.13 -7.00
N ILE A 35 -5.33 -10.97 -7.74
CA ILE A 35 -5.06 -11.23 -9.17
C ILE A 35 -5.22 -9.93 -9.97
N LEU A 36 -6.26 -9.15 -9.67
CA LEU A 36 -6.53 -7.91 -10.36
C LEU A 36 -5.45 -6.86 -10.10
N ASP A 37 -5.00 -6.73 -8.85
CA ASP A 37 -3.91 -5.82 -8.49
C ASP A 37 -2.58 -6.23 -9.16
N GLN A 38 -2.33 -7.53 -9.32
CA GLN A 38 -1.20 -8.04 -10.10
C GLN A 38 -1.32 -7.70 -11.58
N THR A 39 -2.52 -7.83 -12.16
CA THR A 39 -2.78 -7.51 -13.58
C THR A 39 -2.57 -6.03 -13.88
N LEU A 40 -2.97 -5.14 -12.96
CA LEU A 40 -2.79 -3.69 -13.12
C LEU A 40 -1.35 -3.22 -12.90
N ARG A 41 -0.50 -4.07 -12.31
CA ARG A 41 0.90 -3.70 -12.05
C ARG A 41 1.67 -3.56 -13.36
N PRO A 42 2.42 -2.47 -13.56
CA PRO A 42 3.31 -2.32 -14.71
C PRO A 42 4.32 -3.47 -14.80
N THR A 43 4.50 -4.00 -16.02
CA THR A 43 5.47 -5.06 -16.30
C THR A 43 6.64 -4.60 -17.16
N ARG A 44 6.62 -3.35 -17.64
CA ARG A 44 7.68 -2.69 -18.43
C ARG A 44 7.95 -1.31 -17.86
N TRP A 45 9.17 -0.81 -18.04
CA TRP A 45 9.54 0.54 -17.60
C TRP A 45 8.70 1.63 -18.26
N ASP A 46 8.31 1.46 -19.51
CA ASP A 46 7.47 2.41 -20.25
C ASP A 46 6.05 2.50 -19.68
N ASP A 47 5.56 1.39 -19.13
CA ASP A 47 4.25 1.33 -18.46
C ASP A 47 4.25 1.95 -17.06
N TYR A 48 5.44 2.15 -16.46
CA TYR A 48 5.58 2.76 -15.15
C TYR A 48 5.62 4.28 -15.29
N ILE A 49 4.48 4.92 -15.08
CA ILE A 49 4.30 6.36 -15.18
C ILE A 49 4.84 7.03 -13.92
N GLY A 50 5.40 8.23 -14.08
CA GLY A 50 5.95 9.03 -12.98
C GLY A 50 7.34 8.60 -12.50
N GLN A 51 7.80 9.16 -11.39
CA GLN A 51 9.09 8.90 -10.73
C GLN A 51 10.29 8.94 -11.69
N LYS A 52 10.29 9.86 -12.66
CA LYS A 52 11.27 9.89 -13.77
C LYS A 52 12.71 9.86 -13.27
N HIS A 53 13.02 10.70 -12.27
CA HIS A 53 14.37 10.80 -11.74
C HIS A 53 14.86 9.48 -11.11
N ILE A 54 13.98 8.78 -10.39
CA ILE A 54 14.30 7.46 -9.81
C ILE A 54 14.53 6.43 -10.91
N LYS A 55 13.66 6.40 -11.92
CA LYS A 55 13.79 5.48 -13.07
C LYS A 55 15.11 5.66 -13.80
N ASP A 56 15.48 6.89 -14.09
CA ASP A 56 16.70 7.20 -14.83
C ASP A 56 17.94 6.76 -14.03
N ASN A 57 17.98 7.02 -12.72
CA ASN A 57 19.05 6.56 -11.84
C ASN A 57 19.15 5.01 -11.78
N ILE A 58 18.02 4.33 -11.61
CA ILE A 58 17.99 2.87 -11.55
C ILE A 58 18.47 2.27 -12.88
N LYS A 59 18.02 2.79 -14.03
CA LYS A 59 18.47 2.30 -15.33
C LYS A 59 19.98 2.39 -15.49
N ILE A 60 20.59 3.51 -15.11
CA ILE A 60 22.05 3.68 -15.13
C ILE A 60 22.73 2.65 -14.22
N LEU A 61 22.21 2.47 -13.00
CA LEU A 61 22.77 1.51 -12.04
C LEU A 61 22.71 0.08 -12.58
N LEU A 62 21.58 -0.33 -13.15
CA LEU A 62 21.41 -1.68 -13.69
C LEU A 62 22.30 -1.91 -14.91
N GLN A 63 22.35 -0.97 -15.86
CA GLN A 63 23.20 -1.05 -17.03
C GLN A 63 24.69 -1.12 -16.65
N ALA A 64 25.13 -0.27 -15.71
CA ALA A 64 26.51 -0.28 -15.25
C ALA A 64 26.88 -1.58 -14.51
N ALA A 65 25.96 -2.19 -13.78
CA ALA A 65 26.16 -3.49 -13.14
C ALA A 65 26.28 -4.60 -14.20
N GLU A 66 25.43 -4.58 -15.23
CA GLU A 66 25.45 -5.54 -16.33
C GLU A 66 26.76 -5.45 -17.14
N GLU A 67 27.20 -4.24 -17.52
CA GLU A 67 28.45 -4.01 -18.26
C GLU A 67 29.68 -4.49 -17.48
N ARG A 68 29.67 -4.44 -16.14
CA ARG A 68 30.73 -4.94 -15.28
C ARG A 68 30.62 -6.44 -14.96
N GLY A 69 29.53 -7.10 -15.38
CA GLY A 69 29.25 -8.50 -15.04
C GLY A 69 28.98 -8.73 -13.56
N HIS A 70 28.52 -7.72 -12.85
CA HIS A 70 28.21 -7.76 -11.42
C HIS A 70 26.69 -7.83 -11.17
N ILE A 71 26.30 -8.23 -9.96
CA ILE A 71 24.92 -8.06 -9.50
C ILE A 71 24.67 -6.57 -9.17
N PRO A 72 23.44 -6.06 -9.33
CA PRO A 72 23.10 -4.72 -8.89
C PRO A 72 23.33 -4.54 -7.39
N GLU A 73 23.70 -3.34 -7.02
CA GLU A 73 23.86 -2.96 -5.62
C GLU A 73 22.53 -2.89 -4.88
N HIS A 74 22.56 -2.90 -3.53
CA HIS A 74 21.37 -2.87 -2.69
C HIS A 74 20.63 -1.53 -2.78
N ILE A 75 19.31 -1.57 -2.86
CA ILE A 75 18.45 -0.40 -3.09
C ILE A 75 17.40 -0.27 -1.97
N LEU A 76 17.19 0.95 -1.47
CA LEU A 76 16.11 1.27 -0.53
C LEU A 76 15.11 2.25 -1.17
N PHE A 77 13.84 1.85 -1.21
CA PHE A 77 12.72 2.72 -1.57
C PHE A 77 11.98 3.18 -0.32
N TYR A 78 11.70 4.49 -0.22
CA TYR A 78 10.89 5.00 0.87
C TYR A 78 9.87 6.04 0.41
N GLY A 79 8.87 6.28 1.23
CA GLY A 79 7.81 7.27 0.97
C GLY A 79 6.42 6.73 1.33
N PRO A 80 5.38 7.55 1.21
CA PRO A 80 4.01 7.19 1.53
C PRO A 80 3.54 5.87 0.93
N PRO A 81 2.53 5.20 1.50
CA PRO A 81 2.00 3.95 0.95
C PRO A 81 1.32 4.19 -0.42
N GLY A 82 1.31 3.15 -1.25
CA GLY A 82 0.59 3.19 -2.54
C GLY A 82 1.30 3.86 -3.71
N LEU A 83 2.55 4.33 -3.55
CA LEU A 83 3.33 5.01 -4.60
C LEU A 83 4.09 4.09 -5.57
N GLY A 84 4.07 2.76 -5.37
CA GLY A 84 4.67 1.82 -6.31
C GLY A 84 6.05 1.30 -5.93
N LYS A 85 6.48 1.37 -4.65
CA LYS A 85 7.76 0.82 -4.16
C LYS A 85 7.96 -0.66 -4.55
N THR A 86 6.99 -1.50 -4.25
CA THR A 86 6.98 -2.92 -4.60
C THR A 86 6.96 -3.14 -6.12
N THR A 87 6.30 -2.26 -6.87
CA THR A 87 6.25 -2.32 -8.33
C THR A 87 7.62 -2.06 -8.95
N LEU A 88 8.38 -1.09 -8.43
CA LEU A 88 9.76 -0.84 -8.88
C LEU A 88 10.65 -2.05 -8.63
N ALA A 89 10.54 -2.72 -7.49
CA ALA A 89 11.30 -3.93 -7.21
C ALA A 89 11.00 -5.05 -8.23
N HIS A 90 9.73 -5.26 -8.58
CA HIS A 90 9.33 -6.20 -9.63
C HIS A 90 9.88 -5.83 -11.01
N LEU A 91 9.89 -4.53 -11.35
CA LEU A 91 10.44 -4.07 -12.62
C LEU A 91 11.95 -4.31 -12.70
N ILE A 92 12.69 -4.04 -11.62
CA ILE A 92 14.12 -4.32 -11.54
C ILE A 92 14.38 -5.82 -11.72
N ALA A 93 13.64 -6.68 -11.02
CA ALA A 93 13.80 -8.12 -11.14
C ALA A 93 13.54 -8.60 -12.57
N LYS A 94 12.52 -8.06 -13.23
CA LYS A 94 12.18 -8.41 -14.60
C LYS A 94 13.22 -7.92 -15.61
N GLU A 95 13.70 -6.69 -15.44
CA GLU A 95 14.74 -6.10 -16.31
C GLU A 95 16.04 -6.89 -16.25
N THR A 96 16.45 -7.26 -15.05
CA THR A 96 17.67 -8.04 -14.83
C THR A 96 17.53 -9.53 -15.12
N GLY A 97 16.30 -10.01 -15.44
CA GLY A 97 16.03 -11.44 -15.64
C GLY A 97 16.24 -12.31 -14.40
N ARG A 98 16.25 -11.70 -13.20
CA ARG A 98 16.56 -12.38 -11.93
C ARG A 98 15.31 -12.80 -11.18
N GLN A 99 15.42 -13.89 -10.43
CA GLN A 99 14.36 -14.34 -9.54
C GLN A 99 14.25 -13.38 -8.34
N MET A 100 13.01 -13.08 -7.93
CA MET A 100 12.76 -12.24 -6.77
C MET A 100 12.02 -13.01 -5.69
N LYS A 101 12.62 -13.11 -4.51
CA LYS A 101 11.96 -13.62 -3.30
C LYS A 101 11.40 -12.42 -2.52
N VAL A 102 10.12 -12.51 -2.17
CA VAL A 102 9.39 -11.43 -1.50
C VAL A 102 9.09 -11.82 -0.08
N THR A 103 9.44 -10.95 0.85
CA THR A 103 9.09 -11.07 2.26
C THR A 103 8.76 -9.70 2.84
N SER A 104 8.47 -9.62 4.13
CA SER A 104 8.22 -8.36 4.83
C SER A 104 8.91 -8.33 6.19
N GLY A 105 9.20 -7.14 6.71
CA GLY A 105 9.78 -6.99 8.05
C GLY A 105 9.02 -7.77 9.12
N PRO A 106 7.67 -7.63 9.20
CA PRO A 106 6.87 -8.40 10.18
C PRO A 106 6.93 -9.93 10.03
N ALA A 107 7.24 -10.45 8.83
CA ALA A 107 7.33 -11.88 8.58
C ALA A 107 8.67 -12.49 9.02
N ILE A 108 9.66 -11.65 9.35
CA ILE A 108 10.98 -12.05 9.83
C ILE A 108 11.05 -11.76 11.33
N GLU A 109 10.58 -12.69 12.13
CA GLU A 109 10.50 -12.51 13.59
C GLU A 109 11.83 -12.83 14.29
N LYS A 110 12.59 -13.79 13.75
CA LYS A 110 13.80 -14.34 14.35
C LYS A 110 14.96 -14.37 13.34
N VAL A 111 16.16 -14.40 13.89
CA VAL A 111 17.39 -14.58 13.12
C VAL A 111 17.34 -15.82 12.22
N GLY A 112 16.77 -16.91 12.71
CA GLY A 112 16.62 -18.15 11.94
C GLY A 112 15.72 -18.01 10.70
N ASP A 113 14.71 -17.13 10.75
CA ASP A 113 13.83 -16.86 9.60
C ASP A 113 14.63 -16.17 8.49
N LEU A 114 15.40 -15.13 8.85
CA LEU A 114 16.29 -14.44 7.92
C LEU A 114 17.36 -15.39 7.37
N ALA A 115 17.99 -16.18 8.23
CA ALA A 115 18.99 -17.16 7.83
C ALA A 115 18.45 -18.17 6.82
N SER A 116 17.26 -18.70 7.06
CA SER A 116 16.56 -19.59 6.13
C SER A 116 16.27 -18.93 4.79
N ILE A 117 15.87 -17.68 4.76
CA ILE A 117 15.62 -16.95 3.52
C ILE A 117 16.91 -16.75 2.73
N LEU A 118 17.97 -16.28 3.39
CA LEU A 118 19.25 -15.94 2.75
C LEU A 118 19.99 -17.18 2.21
N THR A 119 20.02 -18.27 2.97
CA THR A 119 20.68 -19.52 2.53
C THR A 119 19.93 -20.24 1.41
N ASN A 120 18.64 -19.94 1.20
CA ASN A 120 17.86 -20.47 0.10
C ASN A 120 17.85 -19.59 -1.15
N LEU A 121 18.62 -18.48 -1.20
CA LEU A 121 18.81 -17.69 -2.40
C LEU A 121 19.73 -18.44 -3.39
N SER A 122 19.52 -18.20 -4.67
CA SER A 122 20.46 -18.58 -5.74
C SER A 122 21.37 -17.39 -6.08
N PRO A 123 22.56 -17.65 -6.66
CA PRO A 123 23.43 -16.57 -7.08
C PRO A 123 22.73 -15.57 -8.01
N GLY A 124 22.73 -14.31 -7.63
CA GLY A 124 22.10 -13.24 -8.37
C GLY A 124 20.63 -13.00 -8.07
N ASP A 125 20.00 -13.77 -7.20
CA ASP A 125 18.61 -13.52 -6.78
C ASP A 125 18.44 -12.15 -6.14
N ILE A 126 17.22 -11.63 -6.24
CA ILE A 126 16.79 -10.40 -5.55
C ILE A 126 15.96 -10.81 -4.33
N LEU A 127 16.36 -10.32 -3.16
CA LEU A 127 15.52 -10.37 -1.97
C LEU A 127 14.78 -9.05 -1.82
N PHE A 128 13.46 -9.08 -1.82
CA PHE A 128 12.63 -7.90 -1.54
C PHE A 128 12.03 -7.99 -0.13
N ILE A 129 12.33 -6.99 0.70
CA ILE A 129 11.76 -6.87 2.06
C ILE A 129 10.88 -5.63 2.12
N ASP A 130 9.56 -5.83 2.20
CA ASP A 130 8.61 -4.73 2.43
C ASP A 130 8.55 -4.37 3.92
N GLU A 131 8.31 -3.09 4.23
CA GLU A 131 8.26 -2.54 5.59
C GLU A 131 9.50 -2.95 6.44
N ILE A 132 10.70 -2.81 5.87
CA ILE A 132 11.96 -3.23 6.49
C ILE A 132 12.21 -2.57 7.86
N HIS A 133 11.64 -1.38 8.12
CA HIS A 133 11.73 -0.71 9.42
C HIS A 133 11.09 -1.48 10.58
N ARG A 134 10.32 -2.55 10.28
CA ARG A 134 9.70 -3.42 11.27
C ARG A 134 10.55 -4.64 11.63
N LEU A 135 11.73 -4.78 11.07
CA LEU A 135 12.70 -5.77 11.53
C LEU A 135 13.09 -5.48 12.99
N ASN A 136 13.21 -6.52 13.80
CA ASN A 136 13.81 -6.34 15.12
C ASN A 136 15.31 -6.11 15.00
N LYS A 137 15.90 -5.46 16.01
CA LYS A 137 17.29 -5.04 15.99
C LYS A 137 18.30 -6.20 15.80
N MET A 138 18.01 -7.36 16.39
CA MET A 138 18.89 -8.54 16.26
C MET A 138 18.92 -9.06 14.82
N VAL A 139 17.77 -9.07 14.14
CA VAL A 139 17.67 -9.47 12.72
C VAL A 139 18.37 -8.44 11.84
N GLU A 140 18.20 -7.16 12.16
CA GLU A 140 18.86 -6.06 11.43
C GLU A 140 20.40 -6.17 11.53
N GLU A 141 20.95 -6.44 12.73
CA GLU A 141 22.39 -6.57 12.95
C GLU A 141 23.02 -7.73 12.16
N ILE A 142 22.28 -8.82 11.96
CA ILE A 142 22.75 -9.97 11.15
C ILE A 142 22.64 -9.66 9.64
N LEU A 143 21.76 -8.81 9.24
CA LEU A 143 21.63 -8.40 7.84
C LEU A 143 22.87 -7.59 7.37
N TYR A 144 23.57 -6.89 8.27
CA TYR A 144 24.72 -6.06 7.92
C TYR A 144 25.84 -6.86 7.25
N PRO A 145 26.43 -7.90 7.88
CA PRO A 145 27.48 -8.70 7.24
C PRO A 145 26.98 -9.44 5.99
N ALA A 146 25.72 -9.84 5.97
CA ALA A 146 25.12 -10.47 4.79
C ALA A 146 25.11 -9.53 3.57
N MET A 147 24.84 -8.23 3.77
CA MET A 147 24.86 -7.22 2.70
C MET A 147 26.26 -6.79 2.30
N GLU A 148 27.19 -6.70 3.24
CA GLU A 148 28.51 -6.10 3.04
C GLU A 148 29.54 -7.12 2.55
N SER A 149 29.54 -8.31 3.16
CA SER A 149 30.56 -9.34 2.95
C SER A 149 30.02 -10.66 2.39
N GLY A 150 28.69 -10.77 2.23
CA GLY A 150 28.05 -12.00 1.74
C GLY A 150 28.17 -13.15 2.74
N VAL A 151 28.24 -12.86 4.03
CA VAL A 151 28.37 -13.86 5.09
C VAL A 151 27.26 -13.74 6.12
N LEU A 152 26.91 -14.86 6.72
CA LEU A 152 25.90 -14.94 7.77
C LEU A 152 26.54 -15.56 9.03
N ASP A 153 26.60 -14.78 10.10
CA ASP A 153 27.10 -15.23 11.39
C ASP A 153 25.96 -15.78 12.25
N ILE A 154 26.02 -17.08 12.56
CA ILE A 154 25.01 -17.74 13.40
C ILE A 154 25.65 -18.20 14.70
N ILE A 155 25.10 -17.77 15.83
CA ILE A 155 25.52 -18.24 17.15
C ILE A 155 24.77 -19.51 17.50
N ILE A 156 25.48 -20.62 17.65
CA ILE A 156 24.93 -21.92 18.07
C ILE A 156 25.33 -22.22 19.50
N GLY A 157 24.36 -22.59 20.33
CA GLY A 157 24.55 -22.86 21.77
C GLY A 157 24.21 -21.67 22.66
N LYS A 158 24.42 -21.84 23.95
CA LYS A 158 24.16 -20.82 24.99
C LYS A 158 25.35 -20.76 25.97
N GLY A 159 25.59 -19.58 26.52
CA GLY A 159 26.62 -19.36 27.53
C GLY A 159 28.04 -19.50 26.99
N PRO A 160 29.06 -19.85 27.83
CA PRO A 160 30.47 -19.89 27.46
C PRO A 160 30.83 -20.90 26.37
N SER A 161 29.96 -21.87 26.09
CA SER A 161 30.16 -22.88 25.03
C SER A 161 29.50 -22.50 23.70
N ALA A 162 28.91 -21.31 23.58
CA ALA A 162 28.34 -20.82 22.33
C ALA A 162 29.47 -20.66 21.29
N ARG A 163 29.19 -21.10 20.05
CA ARG A 163 30.11 -20.98 18.92
C ARG A 163 29.48 -20.20 17.81
N THR A 164 30.22 -19.30 17.20
CA THR A 164 29.78 -18.63 15.98
C THR A 164 30.14 -19.49 14.78
N ILE A 165 29.19 -19.80 13.95
CA ILE A 165 29.38 -20.42 12.63
C ILE A 165 29.12 -19.34 11.59
N GLN A 166 30.08 -19.14 10.70
CA GLN A 166 29.98 -18.27 9.55
C GLN A 166 29.60 -19.10 8.32
N LEU A 167 28.52 -18.69 7.67
CA LEU A 167 28.02 -19.29 6.42
C LEU A 167 28.23 -18.31 5.28
N ASP A 168 28.86 -18.76 4.19
CA ASP A 168 28.96 -18.00 2.97
C ASP A 168 27.59 -17.97 2.28
N LEU A 169 27.16 -16.79 1.86
CA LEU A 169 25.92 -16.57 1.13
C LEU A 169 26.18 -16.43 -0.38
N PRO A 170 25.28 -16.91 -1.22
CA PRO A 170 25.34 -16.59 -2.64
C PRO A 170 25.20 -15.07 -2.82
N PRO A 171 25.90 -14.48 -3.81
CA PRO A 171 25.76 -13.06 -4.09
C PRO A 171 24.30 -12.74 -4.43
N PHE A 172 23.71 -11.74 -3.77
CA PHE A 172 22.32 -11.33 -3.92
C PHE A 172 22.17 -9.81 -3.88
N THR A 173 21.05 -9.32 -4.43
CA THR A 173 20.65 -7.92 -4.30
C THR A 173 19.52 -7.79 -3.30
N LEU A 174 19.70 -6.96 -2.27
CA LEU A 174 18.60 -6.57 -1.39
C LEU A 174 17.90 -5.33 -1.95
N ILE A 175 16.61 -5.44 -2.19
CA ILE A 175 15.74 -4.29 -2.43
C ILE A 175 14.80 -4.19 -1.23
N ALA A 176 14.81 -3.06 -0.56
CA ALA A 176 13.95 -2.84 0.60
C ALA A 176 12.96 -1.70 0.37
N ALA A 177 11.82 -1.79 1.03
CA ALA A 177 10.82 -0.73 1.01
C ALA A 177 10.40 -0.36 2.44
N THR A 178 10.08 0.93 2.65
CA THR A 178 9.59 1.43 3.93
C THR A 178 8.70 2.66 3.76
N THR A 179 7.75 2.82 4.66
CA THR A 179 7.02 4.09 4.85
C THR A 179 7.76 5.02 5.81
N ARG A 180 8.65 4.49 6.68
CA ARG A 180 9.31 5.19 7.79
C ARG A 180 10.83 5.05 7.72
N VAL A 181 11.47 5.78 6.82
CA VAL A 181 12.95 5.73 6.67
C VAL A 181 13.70 6.15 7.95
N ALA A 182 13.11 7.00 8.77
CA ALA A 182 13.71 7.46 10.03
C ALA A 182 13.84 6.35 11.09
N LEU A 183 13.05 5.27 10.99
CA LEU A 183 13.11 4.13 11.89
C LEU A 183 14.17 3.10 11.48
N ILE A 184 14.75 3.21 10.28
CA ILE A 184 15.87 2.37 9.83
C ILE A 184 17.14 2.92 10.49
N SER A 185 17.93 2.02 11.09
CA SER A 185 19.20 2.43 11.70
C SER A 185 20.17 3.03 10.66
N SER A 186 21.01 3.95 11.10
CA SER A 186 22.03 4.55 10.24
C SER A 186 22.97 3.51 9.62
N PRO A 187 23.46 2.47 10.38
CA PRO A 187 24.26 1.40 9.82
C PRO A 187 23.59 0.60 8.71
N LEU A 188 22.28 0.25 8.84
CA LEU A 188 21.56 -0.44 7.77
C LEU A 188 21.38 0.47 6.56
N ARG A 189 20.99 1.72 6.79
CA ARG A 189 20.74 2.67 5.70
C ARG A 189 21.97 2.95 4.85
N SER A 190 23.17 3.02 5.45
CA SER A 190 24.43 3.25 4.73
C SER A 190 24.84 2.09 3.82
N ARG A 191 24.28 0.89 4.01
CA ARG A 191 24.58 -0.31 3.20
C ARG A 191 23.76 -0.40 1.91
N PHE A 192 22.82 0.50 1.70
CA PHE A 192 22.12 0.62 0.43
C PHE A 192 22.94 1.44 -0.57
N SER A 193 24.06 0.86 -1.03
CA SER A 193 25.04 1.49 -1.93
C SER A 193 24.46 1.85 -3.31
N GLY A 194 23.48 1.09 -3.79
CA GLY A 194 22.77 1.37 -5.03
C GLY A 194 21.80 2.55 -4.94
N GLY A 195 21.57 3.08 -3.74
CA GLY A 195 20.84 4.31 -3.50
C GLY A 195 19.64 4.17 -2.56
N VAL A 196 19.28 5.31 -1.98
CA VAL A 196 18.12 5.48 -1.11
C VAL A 196 17.16 6.45 -1.80
N PHE A 197 16.09 5.94 -2.39
CA PHE A 197 15.18 6.68 -3.25
C PHE A 197 13.86 7.01 -2.57
N ARG A 198 13.51 8.30 -2.53
CA ARG A 198 12.22 8.77 -2.06
C ARG A 198 11.22 8.80 -3.21
N LEU A 199 10.11 8.05 -3.08
CA LEU A 199 8.99 8.15 -4.00
C LEU A 199 8.12 9.35 -3.61
N GLU A 200 7.79 10.16 -4.61
CA GLU A 200 6.96 11.34 -4.45
C GLU A 200 5.50 11.07 -4.84
N PHE A 201 4.59 11.90 -4.34
CA PHE A 201 3.21 11.89 -4.81
C PHE A 201 3.13 12.18 -6.30
N TYR A 202 2.16 11.57 -6.96
CA TYR A 202 1.93 11.74 -8.39
C TYR A 202 1.13 13.01 -8.68
N SER A 203 1.35 13.62 -9.84
CA SER A 203 0.46 14.67 -10.30
C SER A 203 -0.89 14.11 -10.77
N ASN A 204 -1.90 14.97 -10.89
CA ASN A 204 -3.21 14.53 -11.40
C ASN A 204 -3.11 14.01 -12.85
N GLU A 205 -2.19 14.58 -13.66
CA GLU A 205 -1.94 14.16 -15.04
C GLU A 205 -1.27 12.78 -15.10
N GLU A 206 -0.34 12.50 -14.20
CA GLU A 206 0.28 11.18 -14.08
C GLU A 206 -0.72 10.13 -13.62
N ILE A 207 -1.55 10.47 -12.62
CA ILE A 207 -2.64 9.59 -12.18
C ILE A 207 -3.65 9.34 -13.32
N ALA A 208 -4.01 10.37 -14.08
CA ALA A 208 -4.91 10.21 -15.23
C ALA A 208 -4.37 9.20 -16.24
N LYS A 209 -3.08 9.28 -16.58
CA LYS A 209 -2.42 8.30 -17.47
C LYS A 209 -2.41 6.88 -16.89
N ILE A 210 -2.22 6.74 -15.58
CA ILE A 210 -2.29 5.44 -14.88
C ILE A 210 -3.69 4.85 -14.98
N ILE A 211 -4.73 5.67 -14.74
CA ILE A 211 -6.13 5.25 -14.82
C ILE A 211 -6.49 4.85 -16.26
N GLU A 212 -6.07 5.65 -17.26
CA GLU A 212 -6.29 5.35 -18.68
C GLU A 212 -5.68 4.00 -19.06
N ARG A 213 -4.43 3.73 -18.65
CA ARG A 213 -3.79 2.43 -18.86
C ARG A 213 -4.58 1.31 -18.15
N SER A 214 -4.96 1.52 -16.91
CA SER A 214 -5.68 0.53 -16.10
C SER A 214 -7.08 0.24 -16.67
N SER A 215 -7.78 1.25 -17.18
CA SER A 215 -9.10 1.06 -17.82
C SER A 215 -9.01 0.19 -19.07
N LYS A 216 -7.97 0.39 -19.90
CA LYS A 216 -7.69 -0.45 -21.08
C LYS A 216 -7.45 -1.92 -20.68
N LEU A 217 -6.66 -2.17 -19.63
CA LEU A 217 -6.40 -3.52 -19.13
C LEU A 217 -7.65 -4.20 -18.54
N LEU A 218 -8.57 -3.43 -18.01
CA LEU A 218 -9.84 -3.91 -17.46
C LEU A 218 -10.97 -3.96 -18.50
N ASN A 219 -10.71 -3.62 -19.75
CA ASN A 219 -11.71 -3.49 -20.83
C ASN A 219 -12.89 -2.58 -20.44
N ILE A 220 -12.58 -1.44 -19.85
CA ILE A 220 -13.55 -0.41 -19.44
C ILE A 220 -13.45 0.77 -20.40
N ILE A 221 -14.58 1.22 -20.94
CA ILE A 221 -14.67 2.52 -21.62
C ILE A 221 -14.81 3.59 -20.53
N LEU A 222 -13.85 4.49 -20.45
CA LEU A 222 -13.83 5.56 -19.45
C LEU A 222 -13.88 6.91 -20.16
N GLU A 223 -14.91 7.69 -19.88
CA GLU A 223 -15.05 9.04 -20.40
C GLU A 223 -13.99 9.98 -19.78
N GLU A 224 -13.55 10.97 -20.52
CA GLU A 224 -12.51 11.90 -20.07
C GLU A 224 -12.85 12.61 -18.76
N GLU A 225 -14.11 13.02 -18.61
CA GLU A 225 -14.60 13.66 -17.38
C GLU A 225 -14.65 12.70 -16.19
N ALA A 226 -14.98 11.43 -16.43
CA ALA A 226 -14.93 10.38 -15.41
C ALA A 226 -13.48 10.08 -14.96
N LEU A 227 -12.55 10.05 -15.93
CA LEU A 227 -11.14 9.88 -15.67
C LEU A 227 -10.59 11.02 -14.80
N LYS A 228 -10.88 12.28 -15.14
CA LYS A 228 -10.50 13.46 -14.36
C LYS A 228 -11.06 13.42 -12.94
N GLU A 229 -12.31 12.96 -12.79
CA GLU A 229 -12.97 12.84 -11.49
C GLU A 229 -12.28 11.81 -10.59
N ILE A 230 -11.91 10.63 -11.11
CA ILE A 230 -11.14 9.63 -10.37
C ILE A 230 -9.76 10.18 -10.03
N ALA A 231 -9.05 10.78 -11.00
CA ALA A 231 -7.71 11.29 -10.80
C ALA A 231 -7.65 12.33 -9.68
N LYS A 232 -8.57 13.30 -9.70
CA LYS A 232 -8.66 14.36 -8.69
C LYS A 232 -8.83 13.83 -7.26
N ARG A 233 -9.58 12.73 -7.08
CA ARG A 233 -9.89 12.17 -5.76
C ARG A 233 -8.94 11.07 -5.31
N SER A 234 -7.98 10.66 -6.15
CA SER A 234 -7.11 9.49 -5.94
C SER A 234 -6.01 9.66 -4.90
N ARG A 235 -6.02 10.73 -4.12
CA ARG A 235 -5.02 10.97 -3.07
C ARG A 235 -3.58 10.96 -3.62
N PHE A 236 -3.40 11.34 -4.87
CA PHE A 236 -2.10 11.37 -5.58
C PHE A 236 -1.35 10.03 -5.56
N THR A 237 -2.06 8.91 -5.45
CA THR A 237 -1.46 7.57 -5.40
C THR A 237 -2.08 6.59 -6.41
N PRO A 238 -1.24 5.82 -7.13
CA PRO A 238 -1.72 4.80 -8.08
C PRO A 238 -2.63 3.74 -7.44
N ARG A 239 -2.36 3.35 -6.19
CA ARG A 239 -3.17 2.36 -5.46
C ARG A 239 -4.61 2.84 -5.28
N THR A 240 -4.79 4.07 -4.80
CA THR A 240 -6.14 4.64 -4.59
C THR A 240 -6.84 4.85 -5.92
N ALA A 241 -6.13 5.31 -6.96
CA ALA A 241 -6.67 5.49 -8.30
C ALA A 241 -7.23 4.18 -8.88
N ASN A 242 -6.46 3.11 -8.82
CA ASN A 242 -6.89 1.79 -9.26
C ASN A 242 -8.04 1.24 -8.42
N TYR A 243 -8.01 1.45 -7.11
CA TYR A 243 -9.12 1.08 -6.22
C TYR A 243 -10.41 1.78 -6.61
N PHE A 244 -10.40 3.08 -6.85
CA PHE A 244 -11.59 3.83 -7.28
C PHE A 244 -12.10 3.40 -8.66
N LEU A 245 -11.20 3.16 -9.61
CA LEU A 245 -11.58 2.62 -10.92
C LEU A 245 -12.28 1.26 -10.79
N LYS A 246 -11.76 0.37 -9.96
CA LYS A 246 -12.38 -0.95 -9.67
C LYS A 246 -13.77 -0.78 -9.05
N ARG A 247 -13.91 0.08 -8.03
CA ARG A 247 -15.19 0.30 -7.37
C ARG A 247 -16.23 0.95 -8.29
N ALA A 248 -15.82 1.89 -9.14
CA ALA A 248 -16.71 2.49 -10.14
C ALA A 248 -17.18 1.45 -11.16
N ARG A 249 -16.29 0.54 -11.61
CA ARG A 249 -16.65 -0.59 -12.47
C ARG A 249 -17.68 -1.51 -11.81
N ASP A 250 -17.46 -1.88 -10.54
CA ASP A 250 -18.34 -2.78 -9.80
C ASP A 250 -19.72 -2.14 -9.58
N PHE A 251 -19.73 -0.85 -9.25
CA PHE A 251 -20.95 -0.05 -9.12
C PHE A 251 -21.75 -0.03 -10.44
N ALA A 252 -21.10 0.26 -11.57
CA ALA A 252 -21.72 0.24 -12.88
C ALA A 252 -22.26 -1.15 -13.21
N GLN A 253 -21.52 -2.20 -12.87
CA GLN A 253 -21.94 -3.58 -13.13
C GLN A 253 -23.23 -3.96 -12.41
N VAL A 254 -23.39 -3.51 -11.18
CA VAL A 254 -24.59 -3.81 -10.38
C VAL A 254 -25.79 -2.98 -10.85
N ASN A 255 -25.59 -1.68 -11.11
CA ASN A 255 -26.69 -0.75 -11.41
C ASN A 255 -27.11 -0.72 -12.89
N GLN A 256 -26.26 -1.23 -13.81
CA GLN A 256 -26.57 -1.30 -15.24
C GLN A 256 -27.05 -2.68 -15.69
N LYS A 257 -27.38 -3.59 -14.79
CA LYS A 257 -27.84 -4.98 -15.11
C LYS A 257 -29.04 -5.05 -16.09
N ASN A 258 -29.76 -3.95 -16.28
CA ASN A 258 -30.95 -3.91 -17.17
C ASN A 258 -30.66 -3.31 -18.55
N LYS A 259 -29.42 -2.99 -18.89
CA LYS A 259 -29.03 -2.46 -20.21
C LYS A 259 -28.13 -3.46 -20.94
N GLU A 260 -28.75 -4.22 -21.85
CA GLU A 260 -28.16 -5.05 -22.90
C GLU A 260 -26.90 -5.90 -22.49
N GLU A 261 -27.09 -7.19 -22.33
CA GLU A 261 -26.03 -8.19 -22.25
C GLU A 261 -25.15 -8.08 -23.50
N GLY A 262 -23.85 -7.81 -23.30
CA GLY A 262 -22.85 -7.79 -24.37
C GLY A 262 -22.21 -6.46 -24.73
N LYS A 263 -22.67 -5.32 -24.21
CA LYS A 263 -22.00 -4.03 -24.43
C LYS A 263 -20.89 -3.77 -23.40
N GLN A 264 -19.75 -3.30 -23.89
CA GLN A 264 -18.60 -2.85 -23.08
C GLN A 264 -19.07 -1.76 -22.10
N LYS A 265 -18.75 -1.89 -20.81
CA LYS A 265 -19.18 -1.00 -19.75
C LYS A 265 -18.57 0.37 -19.92
N SER A 266 -19.40 1.40 -20.10
CA SER A 266 -18.97 2.80 -20.10
C SER A 266 -19.13 3.39 -18.72
N LEU A 267 -18.07 4.05 -18.22
CA LEU A 267 -18.08 4.83 -16.98
C LEU A 267 -18.11 6.32 -17.36
N ASP A 268 -19.26 6.95 -17.13
CA ASP A 268 -19.43 8.38 -17.19
C ASP A 268 -19.13 9.06 -15.85
N LYS A 269 -19.07 10.37 -15.83
CA LYS A 269 -18.81 11.18 -14.63
C LYS A 269 -19.85 10.93 -13.52
N LYS A 270 -21.11 10.71 -13.88
CA LYS A 270 -22.21 10.51 -12.92
C LYS A 270 -22.03 9.19 -12.17
N ILE A 271 -21.76 8.10 -12.88
CA ILE A 271 -21.51 6.78 -12.32
C ILE A 271 -20.32 6.83 -11.36
N VAL A 272 -19.22 7.47 -11.77
CA VAL A 272 -18.03 7.61 -10.92
C VAL A 272 -18.36 8.40 -9.65
N ARG A 273 -19.08 9.52 -9.74
CA ARG A 273 -19.46 10.30 -8.56
C ARG A 273 -20.34 9.50 -7.60
N GLU A 274 -21.34 8.82 -8.12
CA GLU A 274 -22.22 7.97 -7.31
C GLU A 274 -21.43 6.86 -6.59
N ALA A 275 -20.53 6.20 -7.31
CA ALA A 275 -19.66 5.17 -6.72
C ALA A 275 -18.74 5.72 -5.62
N LEU A 276 -18.12 6.89 -5.83
CA LEU A 276 -17.25 7.51 -4.84
C LEU A 276 -18.01 8.08 -3.65
N ASN A 277 -19.24 8.58 -3.86
CA ASN A 277 -20.13 9.01 -2.78
C ASN A 277 -20.51 7.82 -1.87
N MET A 278 -20.78 6.64 -2.43
CA MET A 278 -21.02 5.42 -1.63
C MET A 278 -19.80 5.03 -0.78
N LEU A 279 -18.60 5.38 -1.20
CA LEU A 279 -17.36 5.19 -0.43
C LEU A 279 -17.10 6.34 0.56
N ALA A 280 -18.04 7.28 0.68
CA ALA A 280 -17.91 8.50 1.49
C ALA A 280 -16.68 9.35 1.15
N VAL A 281 -16.27 9.35 -0.13
CA VAL A 281 -15.17 10.15 -0.66
C VAL A 281 -15.71 11.44 -1.25
N ASP A 282 -15.24 12.58 -0.76
CA ASP A 282 -15.69 13.90 -1.20
C ASP A 282 -14.99 14.41 -2.48
N ASP A 283 -15.30 15.65 -2.88
CA ASP A 283 -14.85 16.24 -4.15
C ASP A 283 -13.34 16.47 -4.25
N ILE A 284 -12.61 16.43 -3.14
CA ILE A 284 -11.15 16.52 -3.10
C ILE A 284 -10.48 15.24 -2.60
N GLY A 285 -11.21 14.13 -2.47
CA GLY A 285 -10.68 12.82 -2.11
C GLY A 285 -10.55 12.57 -0.60
N LEU A 286 -11.16 13.38 0.27
CA LEU A 286 -11.22 13.09 1.71
C LEU A 286 -12.24 11.98 1.97
N ASN A 287 -11.83 11.01 2.77
CA ASN A 287 -12.73 10.00 3.31
C ASN A 287 -13.35 10.46 4.64
N SER A 288 -14.20 9.63 5.24
CA SER A 288 -14.84 9.94 6.53
C SER A 288 -13.87 10.17 7.68
N SER A 289 -12.75 9.44 7.71
CA SER A 289 -11.73 9.60 8.78
C SER A 289 -10.96 10.91 8.62
N ASP A 290 -10.63 11.30 7.38
CA ASP A 290 -9.96 12.57 7.10
C ASP A 290 -10.82 13.77 7.53
N ARG A 291 -12.12 13.74 7.15
CA ARG A 291 -13.06 14.81 7.56
C ARG A 291 -13.25 14.86 9.05
N LYS A 292 -13.46 13.70 9.69
CA LYS A 292 -13.61 13.61 11.15
C LYS A 292 -12.38 14.15 11.88
N PHE A 293 -11.17 13.91 11.35
CA PHE A 293 -9.94 14.48 11.91
C PHE A 293 -9.98 16.01 11.89
N LEU A 294 -10.30 16.61 10.75
CA LEU A 294 -10.36 18.06 10.60
C LEU A 294 -11.52 18.67 11.42
N GLU A 295 -12.70 18.05 11.42
CA GLU A 295 -13.85 18.46 12.23
C GLU A 295 -13.50 18.51 13.73
N ILE A 296 -12.91 17.44 14.27
CA ILE A 296 -12.47 17.39 15.66
C ILE A 296 -11.42 18.45 15.96
N LEU A 297 -10.45 18.66 15.05
CA LEU A 297 -9.41 19.67 15.21
C LEU A 297 -10.00 21.09 15.25
N ILE A 298 -11.00 21.36 14.42
CA ILE A 298 -11.68 22.67 14.35
C ILE A 298 -12.64 22.85 15.52
N GLU A 299 -13.58 21.93 15.74
CA GLU A 299 -14.66 22.10 16.71
C GLU A 299 -14.21 21.97 18.16
N LYS A 300 -13.36 20.97 18.46
CA LYS A 300 -12.96 20.70 19.84
C LYS A 300 -11.70 21.44 20.26
N PHE A 301 -10.88 21.83 19.31
CA PHE A 301 -9.56 22.41 19.60
C PHE A 301 -9.33 23.77 18.92
N ASN A 302 -10.38 24.40 18.42
CA ASN A 302 -10.36 25.71 17.75
C ASN A 302 -9.27 25.78 16.64
N GLY A 303 -9.10 24.71 15.87
CA GLY A 303 -8.12 24.62 14.79
C GLY A 303 -6.69 24.33 15.22
N GLY A 304 -6.42 24.17 16.50
CA GLY A 304 -5.09 23.84 17.03
C GLY A 304 -4.31 25.03 17.59
N PRO A 305 -3.02 24.84 17.94
CA PRO A 305 -2.19 23.63 17.74
C PRO A 305 -2.49 22.48 18.74
N VAL A 306 -2.55 21.25 18.25
CA VAL A 306 -2.85 20.05 19.05
C VAL A 306 -1.79 18.96 18.87
N GLY A 307 -1.35 18.37 19.97
CA GLY A 307 -0.40 17.25 19.97
C GLY A 307 -1.00 15.96 19.39
N LEU A 308 -0.14 15.10 18.81
CA LEU A 308 -0.55 13.83 18.19
C LEU A 308 -1.34 12.93 19.15
N LYS A 309 -0.85 12.74 20.37
CA LYS A 309 -1.50 11.91 21.40
C LYS A 309 -2.91 12.38 21.73
N THR A 310 -3.09 13.69 21.82
CA THR A 310 -4.40 14.29 22.10
C THR A 310 -5.36 14.07 20.94
N MET A 311 -4.89 14.21 19.69
CA MET A 311 -5.70 13.92 18.51
C MET A 311 -6.06 12.43 18.41
N ALA A 312 -5.10 11.53 18.65
CA ALA A 312 -5.33 10.09 18.65
C ALA A 312 -6.41 9.67 19.67
N ALA A 313 -6.32 10.21 20.90
CA ALA A 313 -7.32 9.99 21.93
C ALA A 313 -8.71 10.55 21.53
N ALA A 314 -8.76 11.76 20.94
CA ALA A 314 -10.01 12.38 20.53
C ALA A 314 -10.71 11.64 19.36
N LEU A 315 -9.91 11.02 18.48
CA LEU A 315 -10.39 10.19 17.35
C LEU A 315 -10.72 8.75 17.76
N SER A 316 -10.21 8.29 18.90
CA SER A 316 -10.16 6.87 19.31
C SER A 316 -9.42 6.02 18.28
N ASP A 317 -8.27 6.51 17.82
CA ASP A 317 -7.42 5.90 16.80
C ASP A 317 -5.96 5.84 17.25
N GLU A 318 -5.12 5.08 16.56
CA GLU A 318 -3.70 4.97 16.85
C GLU A 318 -2.91 6.18 16.30
N GLU A 319 -1.89 6.65 17.03
CA GLU A 319 -0.99 7.72 16.58
C GLU A 319 -0.38 7.41 15.21
N ALA A 320 0.00 6.14 14.98
CA ALA A 320 0.55 5.68 13.72
C ALA A 320 -0.42 5.83 12.53
N THR A 321 -1.70 5.54 12.72
CA THR A 321 -2.74 5.72 11.69
C THR A 321 -2.83 7.18 11.27
N ILE A 322 -2.80 8.09 12.23
CA ILE A 322 -2.84 9.53 11.94
C ILE A 322 -1.61 9.94 11.14
N GLU A 323 -0.40 9.59 11.61
CA GLU A 323 0.85 10.02 10.96
C GLU A 323 1.08 9.40 9.58
N GLU A 324 0.65 8.16 9.35
CA GLU A 324 0.95 7.45 8.11
C GLU A 324 -0.15 7.54 7.06
N ILE A 325 -1.40 7.67 7.48
CA ILE A 325 -2.56 7.55 6.58
C ILE A 325 -3.29 8.88 6.41
N ILE A 326 -3.54 9.61 7.51
CA ILE A 326 -4.38 10.82 7.51
C ILE A 326 -3.55 12.07 7.18
N GLU A 327 -2.55 12.37 7.99
CA GLU A 327 -1.76 13.61 7.88
C GLU A 327 -1.09 13.82 6.51
N PRO A 328 -0.45 12.81 5.88
CA PRO A 328 0.29 13.06 4.65
C PRO A 328 -0.58 13.62 3.53
N TYR A 329 -1.81 13.16 3.44
CA TYR A 329 -2.75 13.65 2.42
C TYR A 329 -3.30 15.04 2.77
N LEU A 330 -3.68 15.27 4.00
CA LEU A 330 -4.16 16.57 4.46
C LEU A 330 -3.10 17.68 4.32
N ILE A 331 -1.84 17.36 4.63
CA ILE A 331 -0.71 18.27 4.45
C ILE A 331 -0.47 18.53 2.96
N GLN A 332 -0.51 17.50 2.10
CA GLN A 332 -0.34 17.64 0.67
C GLN A 332 -1.42 18.52 0.04
N LEU A 333 -2.65 18.47 0.53
CA LEU A 333 -3.74 19.34 0.11
C LEU A 333 -3.64 20.75 0.70
N GLY A 334 -2.77 20.98 1.67
CA GLY A 334 -2.65 22.24 2.41
C GLY A 334 -3.84 22.51 3.34
N LEU A 335 -4.49 21.44 3.85
CA LEU A 335 -5.57 21.54 4.84
C LEU A 335 -5.06 21.46 6.28
N LEU A 336 -3.88 20.90 6.45
CA LEU A 336 -3.24 20.68 7.75
C LEU A 336 -1.80 21.19 7.71
N GLU A 337 -1.39 21.87 8.78
CA GLU A 337 0.01 22.23 9.04
C GLU A 337 0.55 21.51 10.27
N ARG A 338 1.81 21.11 10.21
CA ARG A 338 2.54 20.50 11.32
C ARG A 338 3.55 21.50 11.86
N THR A 339 3.30 22.00 13.06
CA THR A 339 4.16 22.96 13.77
C THR A 339 4.90 22.29 14.92
N ALA A 340 5.88 22.99 15.51
CA ALA A 340 6.57 22.50 16.70
C ALA A 340 5.61 22.30 17.91
N ARG A 341 4.49 23.02 17.95
CA ARG A 341 3.47 22.93 19.02
C ARG A 341 2.39 21.89 18.74
N GLY A 342 2.27 21.39 17.50
CA GLY A 342 1.26 20.42 17.11
C GLY A 342 0.64 20.66 15.73
N ARG A 343 -0.50 20.06 15.50
CA ARG A 343 -1.28 20.12 14.27
C ARG A 343 -2.20 21.31 14.29
N VAL A 344 -2.25 22.02 13.15
CA VAL A 344 -3.07 23.22 12.97
C VAL A 344 -3.87 23.09 11.67
N ALA A 345 -5.18 23.31 11.75
CA ALA A 345 -6.03 23.39 10.58
C ALA A 345 -5.81 24.74 9.85
N THR A 346 -5.68 24.67 8.53
CA THR A 346 -5.50 25.88 7.72
C THR A 346 -6.85 26.53 7.40
N LYS A 347 -6.84 27.79 6.97
CA LYS A 347 -8.03 28.49 6.48
C LYS A 347 -8.76 27.66 5.40
N LYS A 348 -8.02 27.00 4.53
CA LYS A 348 -8.55 26.12 3.48
C LYS A 348 -9.36 24.94 4.04
N ALA A 349 -8.96 24.41 5.21
CA ALA A 349 -9.72 23.33 5.86
C ALA A 349 -11.07 23.83 6.39
N TYR A 350 -11.11 25.02 6.98
CA TYR A 350 -12.36 25.65 7.42
C TYR A 350 -13.31 25.90 6.23
N GLU A 351 -12.79 26.49 5.15
CA GLU A 351 -13.56 26.76 3.93
C GLU A 351 -14.13 25.47 3.33
N HIS A 352 -13.32 24.40 3.27
CA HIS A 352 -13.75 23.11 2.71
C HIS A 352 -14.86 22.44 3.53
N LEU A 353 -14.79 22.52 4.85
CA LEU A 353 -15.79 21.92 5.75
C LEU A 353 -16.98 22.86 6.04
N GLY A 354 -16.96 24.10 5.54
CA GLY A 354 -18.03 25.08 5.76
C GLY A 354 -18.02 25.73 7.15
N PHE A 355 -16.88 25.73 7.84
CA PHE A 355 -16.70 26.44 9.11
C PHE A 355 -16.24 27.87 8.89
N GLU A 356 -16.62 28.80 9.80
CA GLU A 356 -16.08 30.14 9.83
C GLU A 356 -14.65 30.13 10.37
N PHE A 357 -13.74 30.78 9.65
CA PHE A 357 -12.35 30.95 10.10
C PHE A 357 -12.23 32.20 10.94
N SER A 358 -12.13 32.04 12.26
CA SER A 358 -11.81 33.14 13.18
C SER A 358 -10.28 33.28 13.27
N SER A 359 -9.74 34.42 12.78
CA SER A 359 -8.30 34.74 12.81
C SER A 359 -7.80 35.04 14.20
#